data_470afa521e9e554ed45be4eda8357b42
#
_entry.id   470afa521e9e554ed45be4eda8357b42
#
_cell.length_a   1.000
_cell.length_b   1.000
_cell.length_c   1.000
_cell.angle_alpha   90.00
_cell.angle_beta   90.00
_cell.angle_gamma   90.00
#
_symmetry.space_group_name_H-M   'P 1'
#
loop_
_entity.id
_entity.type
_entity.pdbx_description
1 polymer ?
#
loop_
_entity_poly.entity_id
_entity_poly.type
_entity_poly.pdbx_seq_one_letter_code
_entity_poly.pdbx_strand_id
1 'polypeptide(L)'
;TLNPVVTSISNKLKDSKFLRQASITSGSNSSSKKSKWSYWSNGDISIGNYENTPIERPKHIKTTGLTFGADKKIDDNKFFGLALRFAQNESNTRGTPHEVDMESLTLNLYGIAPQSEQKYINAVVGLSVLRFDHKHFGKLTGERNGKQIFTAINFRNFDTYKDFNFSPSGRITYGLTHLDDFTNFVSTTNPSIDIIYEEDTFETAEIAVGFLFDLKKYDFTDGTFNTNGGLEAVYDLTPDVKFEHSSQGSSTVNTVEIDNYSEKNV
;
A
#
# COMPACT_ATOMS: atom_id res chain seq x y z
N THR A 1 0.74 2.94 4.09
CA THR A 1 0.75 2.73 2.63
C THR A 1 0.16 1.38 2.25
N LEU A 2 -1.17 1.27 2.25
CA LEU A 2 -1.91 0.03 1.91
C LEU A 2 -2.00 -0.20 0.38
N ASN A 3 -1.87 0.88 -0.39
CA ASN A 3 -2.11 0.90 -1.83
C ASN A 3 -1.21 -0.07 -2.64
N PRO A 4 0.10 -0.23 -2.40
CA PRO A 4 0.93 -1.14 -3.19
C PRO A 4 0.54 -2.62 -3.05
N VAL A 5 0.14 -3.07 -1.86
CA VAL A 5 -0.32 -4.46 -1.64
C VAL A 5 -1.61 -4.71 -2.40
N VAL A 6 -2.59 -3.82 -2.23
CA VAL A 6 -3.89 -3.91 -2.90
C VAL A 6 -3.70 -3.84 -4.42
N THR A 7 -2.79 -2.97 -4.89
CA THR A 7 -2.47 -2.83 -6.32
C THR A 7 -1.79 -4.08 -6.87
N SER A 8 -0.82 -4.68 -6.14
CA SER A 8 -0.15 -5.91 -6.56
C SER A 8 -1.13 -7.07 -6.71
N ILE A 9 -2.01 -7.25 -5.73
CA ILE A 9 -3.06 -8.26 -5.77
C ILE A 9 -4.06 -7.94 -6.90
N SER A 10 -4.50 -6.69 -7.02
CA SER A 10 -5.42 -6.28 -8.08
C SER A 10 -4.85 -6.44 -9.49
N ASN A 11 -3.56 -6.17 -9.70
CA ASN A 11 -2.89 -6.36 -10.98
C ASN A 11 -2.81 -7.84 -11.36
N LYS A 12 -2.45 -8.71 -10.41
CA LYS A 12 -2.52 -10.16 -10.65
C LYS A 12 -3.91 -10.60 -11.10
N LEU A 13 -4.95 -10.02 -10.53
CA LEU A 13 -6.33 -10.35 -10.83
C LEU A 13 -6.76 -9.90 -12.23
N LYS A 14 -6.19 -8.80 -12.75
CA LYS A 14 -6.33 -8.43 -14.17
C LYS A 14 -5.81 -9.53 -15.08
N ASP A 15 -4.59 -9.99 -14.81
CA ASP A 15 -3.94 -11.01 -15.61
C ASP A 15 -4.72 -12.33 -15.62
N SER A 16 -5.44 -12.67 -14.54
CA SER A 16 -6.18 -13.94 -14.49
C SER A 16 -7.35 -14.05 -15.48
N LYS A 17 -7.97 -12.94 -15.88
CA LYS A 17 -8.97 -12.94 -16.97
C LYS A 17 -8.35 -12.88 -18.36
N PHE A 18 -7.17 -12.26 -18.50
CA PHE A 18 -6.39 -12.24 -19.75
C PHE A 18 -5.60 -13.54 -19.96
N LEU A 19 -5.33 -14.32 -18.91
CA LEU A 19 -4.56 -15.57 -18.97
C LEU A 19 -5.22 -16.75 -19.70
N ARG A 20 -6.29 -16.51 -20.44
CA ARG A 20 -6.65 -17.47 -21.49
C ARG A 20 -5.74 -17.41 -22.70
N GLN A 21 -4.84 -16.42 -22.83
CA GLN A 21 -4.02 -16.25 -24.04
C GLN A 21 -2.54 -15.86 -23.89
N ALA A 22 -2.02 -15.56 -22.69
CA ALA A 22 -0.58 -15.27 -22.59
C ALA A 22 -0.05 -15.62 -21.19
N SER A 23 0.59 -16.76 -21.08
CA SER A 23 1.48 -17.08 -19.98
C SER A 23 2.86 -16.52 -20.26
N ILE A 24 3.14 -15.27 -19.91
CA ILE A 24 4.51 -14.78 -19.73
C ILE A 24 4.46 -13.71 -18.64
N THR A 25 4.39 -14.13 -17.41
CA THR A 25 5.03 -13.46 -16.30
C THR A 25 6.04 -14.43 -15.74
N SER A 26 7.25 -13.98 -15.50
CA SER A 26 8.38 -14.78 -15.04
C SER A 26 8.11 -15.37 -13.64
N GLY A 27 7.32 -16.41 -13.63
CA GLY A 27 7.09 -17.30 -12.51
C GLY A 27 7.26 -18.71 -13.03
N SER A 28 8.22 -19.44 -12.52
CA SER A 28 8.49 -20.83 -12.89
C SER A 28 7.21 -21.67 -12.80
N ASN A 29 6.60 -21.95 -13.95
CA ASN A 29 5.57 -22.94 -14.07
C ASN A 29 6.19 -24.33 -13.91
N SER A 30 6.13 -24.88 -12.71
CA SER A 30 6.24 -26.32 -12.56
C SER A 30 4.88 -26.91 -12.96
N SER A 31 4.76 -27.31 -14.22
CA SER A 31 3.62 -28.05 -14.74
C SER A 31 3.61 -29.46 -14.18
N SER A 32 3.11 -29.66 -12.98
CA SER A 32 2.64 -30.95 -12.54
C SER A 32 1.11 -30.96 -12.60
N LYS A 33 0.56 -31.89 -13.34
CA LYS A 33 -0.85 -32.07 -13.71
C LYS A 33 -1.87 -32.20 -12.55
N LYS A 34 -1.55 -31.86 -11.29
CA LYS A 34 -2.43 -32.03 -10.13
C LYS A 34 -2.43 -30.90 -9.10
N SER A 35 -1.65 -29.85 -9.23
CA SER A 35 -1.69 -28.75 -8.25
C SER A 35 -2.83 -27.80 -8.56
N LYS A 36 -3.79 -27.70 -7.64
CA LYS A 36 -4.87 -26.69 -7.67
C LYS A 36 -4.37 -25.31 -7.25
N TRP A 37 -3.08 -25.16 -6.95
CA TRP A 37 -2.44 -23.93 -6.50
C TRP A 37 -1.62 -23.30 -7.61
N SER A 38 -1.73 -21.99 -7.73
CA SER A 38 -0.92 -21.14 -8.58
C SER A 38 -0.02 -20.29 -7.70
N TYR A 39 1.26 -20.13 -8.07
CA TYR A 39 2.24 -19.32 -7.34
C TYR A 39 2.64 -18.13 -8.17
N TRP A 40 2.89 -17.01 -7.52
CA TRP A 40 3.28 -15.77 -8.19
C TRP A 40 4.20 -14.92 -7.32
N SER A 41 4.94 -14.03 -7.95
CA SER A 41 5.71 -12.98 -7.29
C SER A 41 5.53 -11.65 -8.02
N ASN A 42 5.63 -10.56 -7.27
CA ASN A 42 5.55 -9.22 -7.81
C ASN A 42 6.52 -8.30 -7.04
N GLY A 43 7.30 -7.50 -7.80
CA GLY A 43 8.12 -6.43 -7.25
C GLY A 43 7.56 -5.07 -7.65
N ASP A 44 7.64 -4.09 -6.75
CA ASP A 44 7.20 -2.73 -7.02
C ASP A 44 8.17 -1.71 -6.44
N ILE A 45 8.28 -0.59 -7.14
CA ILE A 45 8.97 0.61 -6.68
C ILE A 45 7.99 1.77 -6.88
N SER A 46 7.80 2.56 -5.82
CA SER A 46 7.00 3.78 -5.87
C SER A 46 7.82 4.94 -5.37
N ILE A 47 7.73 6.07 -6.05
CA ILE A 47 8.41 7.32 -5.69
C ILE A 47 7.35 8.40 -5.64
N GLY A 48 7.22 9.06 -4.49
CA GLY A 48 6.29 10.14 -4.25
C GLY A 48 7.02 11.39 -3.78
N ASN A 49 6.58 12.55 -4.26
CA ASN A 49 6.98 13.84 -3.74
C ASN A 49 5.73 14.54 -3.23
N TYR A 50 5.76 14.93 -1.97
CA TYR A 50 4.74 15.78 -1.37
C TYR A 50 5.25 17.22 -1.39
N GLU A 51 4.44 18.11 -1.92
CA GLU A 51 4.79 19.53 -2.00
C GLU A 51 4.65 20.21 -0.64
N ASN A 52 5.24 21.40 -0.54
CA ASN A 52 5.18 22.22 0.66
C ASN A 52 3.76 22.74 0.87
N THR A 53 3.16 22.45 2.01
CA THR A 53 1.92 23.07 2.48
C THR A 53 2.27 24.14 3.53
N PRO A 54 1.33 25.01 3.94
CA PRO A 54 1.59 26.00 5.00
C PRO A 54 2.04 25.38 6.33
N ILE A 55 1.82 24.10 6.53
CA ILE A 55 2.05 23.38 7.81
C ILE A 55 3.06 22.25 7.66
N GLU A 56 3.14 21.59 6.50
CA GLU A 56 4.07 20.50 6.27
C GLU A 56 5.19 20.88 5.27
N ARG A 57 6.41 20.48 5.61
CA ARG A 57 7.57 20.60 4.71
C ARG A 57 7.48 19.53 3.61
N PRO A 58 8.06 19.81 2.42
CA PRO A 58 8.04 18.83 1.34
C PRO A 58 8.76 17.55 1.75
N LYS A 59 8.13 16.42 1.46
CA LYS A 59 8.66 15.09 1.77
C LYS A 59 8.94 14.34 0.47
N HIS A 60 10.02 13.59 0.45
CA HIS A 60 10.33 12.62 -0.58
C HIS A 60 10.15 11.22 0.01
N ILE A 61 9.28 10.42 -0.61
CA ILE A 61 8.99 9.07 -0.15
C ILE A 61 9.33 8.09 -1.27
N LYS A 62 10.14 7.09 -0.94
CA LYS A 62 10.46 5.98 -1.83
C LYS A 62 10.05 4.67 -1.16
N THR A 63 9.23 3.89 -1.82
CA THR A 63 8.82 2.57 -1.36
C THR A 63 9.31 1.51 -2.32
N THR A 64 9.94 0.46 -1.80
CA THR A 64 10.34 -0.74 -2.55
C THR A 64 9.69 -1.94 -1.91
N GLY A 65 9.09 -2.81 -2.70
CA GLY A 65 8.39 -3.97 -2.17
C GLY A 65 8.55 -5.23 -3.01
N LEU A 66 8.49 -6.37 -2.35
CA LEU A 66 8.50 -7.69 -2.95
C LEU A 66 7.38 -8.53 -2.33
N THR A 67 6.51 -9.06 -3.17
CA THR A 67 5.36 -9.86 -2.74
C THR A 67 5.42 -11.24 -3.38
N PHE A 68 5.22 -12.27 -2.57
CA PHE A 68 5.06 -13.65 -3.00
C PHE A 68 3.65 -14.11 -2.65
N GLY A 69 2.97 -14.79 -3.54
CA GLY A 69 1.63 -15.26 -3.29
C GLY A 69 1.35 -16.63 -3.86
N ALA A 70 0.36 -17.26 -3.26
CA ALA A 70 -0.21 -18.51 -3.72
C ALA A 70 -1.72 -18.40 -3.70
N ASP A 71 -2.36 -18.81 -4.78
CA ASP A 71 -3.82 -18.83 -4.88
C ASP A 71 -4.35 -20.16 -5.38
N LYS A 72 -5.55 -20.46 -4.94
CA LYS A 72 -6.29 -21.66 -5.31
C LYS A 72 -7.60 -21.24 -5.97
N LYS A 73 -7.85 -21.85 -7.11
CA LYS A 73 -9.15 -21.78 -7.76
C LYS A 73 -10.15 -22.64 -6.96
N ILE A 74 -11.22 -22.02 -6.46
CA ILE A 74 -12.29 -22.73 -5.73
C ILE A 74 -13.36 -23.18 -6.72
N ASP A 75 -13.69 -22.30 -7.68
CA ASP A 75 -14.73 -22.50 -8.68
C ASP A 75 -14.27 -21.81 -9.97
N ASP A 76 -15.00 -21.92 -11.07
CA ASP A 76 -14.55 -21.45 -12.39
C ASP A 76 -14.09 -20.00 -12.42
N ASN A 77 -14.58 -19.16 -11.54
CA ASN A 77 -14.22 -17.76 -11.47
C ASN A 77 -13.87 -17.26 -10.06
N LYS A 78 -13.87 -18.14 -9.03
CA LYS A 78 -13.57 -17.76 -7.65
C LYS A 78 -12.18 -18.20 -7.27
N PHE A 79 -11.43 -17.30 -6.69
CA PHE A 79 -10.07 -17.54 -6.21
C PHE A 79 -9.94 -17.09 -4.78
N PHE A 80 -9.11 -17.79 -4.06
CA PHE A 80 -8.69 -17.48 -2.71
C PHE A 80 -7.18 -17.66 -2.63
N GLY A 81 -6.49 -16.76 -1.97
CA GLY A 81 -5.05 -16.81 -1.88
C GLY A 81 -4.47 -16.18 -0.63
N LEU A 82 -3.21 -16.50 -0.44
CA LEU A 82 -2.34 -15.93 0.58
C LEU A 82 -1.18 -15.22 -0.10
N ALA A 83 -0.73 -14.11 0.45
CA ALA A 83 0.47 -13.43 -0.01
C ALA A 83 1.30 -12.89 1.15
N LEU A 84 2.61 -13.00 1.03
CA LEU A 84 3.59 -12.43 1.94
C LEU A 84 4.31 -11.30 1.23
N ARG A 85 4.36 -10.12 1.86
CA ARG A 85 5.03 -8.93 1.35
C ARG A 85 6.09 -8.44 2.31
N PHE A 86 7.26 -8.15 1.75
CA PHE A 86 8.32 -7.40 2.38
C PHE A 86 8.37 -6.03 1.71
N ALA A 87 8.45 -4.97 2.48
CA ALA A 87 8.60 -3.64 1.92
C ALA A 87 9.50 -2.75 2.79
N GLN A 88 10.21 -1.85 2.11
CA GLN A 88 11.00 -0.77 2.70
C GLN A 88 10.47 0.55 2.19
N ASN A 89 10.39 1.52 3.08
CA ASN A 89 9.93 2.87 2.80
C ASN A 89 10.94 3.86 3.39
N GLU A 90 11.50 4.70 2.55
CA GLU A 90 12.43 5.77 2.91
C GLU A 90 11.68 7.10 2.82
N SER A 91 11.62 7.86 3.90
CA SER A 91 10.96 9.17 3.95
C SER A 91 11.93 10.25 4.41
N ASN A 92 12.22 11.19 3.51
CA ASN A 92 13.13 12.30 3.76
C ASN A 92 12.36 13.62 3.70
N THR A 93 12.48 14.44 4.74
CA THR A 93 11.88 15.77 4.79
C THR A 93 12.88 16.79 4.28
N ARG A 94 12.58 17.44 3.15
CA ARG A 94 13.49 18.43 2.53
C ARG A 94 13.78 19.60 3.48
N GLY A 95 15.05 19.98 3.53
CA GLY A 95 15.52 21.12 4.36
C GLY A 95 15.62 20.80 5.84
N THR A 96 15.50 19.51 6.22
CA THR A 96 15.79 19.03 7.56
C THR A 96 16.74 17.83 7.49
N PRO A 97 17.50 17.56 8.55
CA PRO A 97 18.32 16.36 8.65
C PRO A 97 17.53 15.13 9.12
N HIS A 98 16.20 15.20 9.15
CA HIS A 98 15.35 14.11 9.63
C HIS A 98 14.97 13.17 8.50
N GLU A 99 15.20 11.88 8.75
CA GLU A 99 14.84 10.76 7.88
C GLU A 99 14.10 9.73 8.72
N VAL A 100 13.13 9.07 8.10
CA VAL A 100 12.43 7.93 8.71
C VAL A 100 12.41 6.80 7.69
N ASP A 101 13.05 5.69 8.05
CA ASP A 101 12.98 4.47 7.28
C ASP A 101 11.98 3.54 7.95
N MET A 102 11.15 2.88 7.15
CA MET A 102 10.19 1.90 7.62
C MET A 102 10.40 0.58 6.89
N GLU A 103 10.52 -0.49 7.64
CA GLU A 103 10.46 -1.86 7.14
C GLU A 103 9.13 -2.49 7.53
N SER A 104 8.58 -3.30 6.65
CA SER A 104 7.33 -4.02 6.94
C SER A 104 7.34 -5.43 6.40
N LEU A 105 6.73 -6.33 7.19
CA LEU A 105 6.37 -7.68 6.79
C LEU A 105 4.86 -7.81 6.92
N THR A 106 4.20 -8.14 5.80
CA THR A 106 2.73 -8.21 5.73
C THR A 106 2.28 -9.58 5.24
N LEU A 107 1.42 -10.23 6.00
CA LEU A 107 0.68 -11.41 5.58
C LEU A 107 -0.71 -10.98 5.10
N ASN A 108 -1.08 -11.39 3.90
CA ASN A 108 -2.35 -11.05 3.26
C ASN A 108 -3.16 -12.30 2.97
N LEU A 109 -4.45 -12.20 3.25
CA LEU A 109 -5.48 -13.11 2.80
C LEU A 109 -6.33 -12.38 1.76
N TYR A 110 -6.55 -12.96 0.59
CA TYR A 110 -7.34 -12.31 -0.44
C TYR A 110 -8.27 -13.26 -1.17
N GLY A 111 -9.33 -12.71 -1.72
CA GLY A 111 -10.29 -13.47 -2.50
C GLY A 111 -10.94 -12.64 -3.59
N ILE A 112 -11.45 -13.36 -4.59
CA ILE A 112 -12.22 -12.79 -5.69
C ILE A 112 -13.51 -13.53 -5.83
N ALA A 113 -14.60 -12.78 -5.92
CA ALA A 113 -15.93 -13.29 -6.20
C ALA A 113 -16.52 -12.54 -7.42
N PRO A 114 -16.71 -13.21 -8.56
CA PRO A 114 -17.45 -12.63 -9.66
C PRO A 114 -18.92 -12.47 -9.27
N GLN A 115 -19.48 -11.32 -9.61
CA GLN A 115 -20.91 -11.06 -9.49
C GLN A 115 -21.64 -11.35 -10.80
N SER A 116 -20.94 -11.22 -11.92
CA SER A 116 -21.38 -11.57 -13.27
C SER A 116 -20.13 -11.83 -14.14
N GLU A 117 -20.34 -12.12 -15.43
CA GLU A 117 -19.23 -12.26 -16.39
C GLU A 117 -18.35 -11.01 -16.50
N GLN A 118 -18.91 -9.83 -16.23
CA GLN A 118 -18.25 -8.55 -16.37
C GLN A 118 -17.92 -7.89 -15.03
N LYS A 119 -18.57 -8.30 -13.94
CA LYS A 119 -18.44 -7.65 -12.62
C LYS A 119 -17.79 -8.57 -11.62
N TYR A 120 -16.86 -8.05 -10.85
CA TYR A 120 -16.27 -8.79 -9.73
C TYR A 120 -15.97 -7.89 -8.53
N ILE A 121 -15.96 -8.53 -7.38
CA ILE A 121 -15.49 -7.95 -6.13
C ILE A 121 -14.24 -8.72 -5.72
N ASN A 122 -13.22 -8.02 -5.31
CA ASN A 122 -12.11 -8.62 -4.58
C ASN A 122 -11.99 -7.99 -3.20
N ALA A 123 -11.55 -8.81 -2.25
CA ALA A 123 -11.31 -8.37 -0.89
C ALA A 123 -9.92 -8.86 -0.44
N VAL A 124 -9.27 -8.04 0.36
CA VAL A 124 -7.97 -8.32 0.98
C VAL A 124 -8.06 -7.98 2.45
N VAL A 125 -7.54 -8.85 3.31
CA VAL A 125 -7.26 -8.57 4.72
C VAL A 125 -5.78 -8.81 4.94
N GLY A 126 -5.10 -7.86 5.56
CA GLY A 126 -3.67 -7.93 5.82
C GLY A 126 -3.34 -7.70 7.29
N LEU A 127 -2.29 -8.38 7.75
CA LEU A 127 -1.66 -8.19 9.04
C LEU A 127 -0.21 -7.82 8.81
N SER A 128 0.25 -6.72 9.37
CA SER A 128 1.62 -6.24 9.22
C SER A 128 2.32 -6.09 10.55
N VAL A 129 3.61 -6.35 10.56
CA VAL A 129 4.55 -5.85 11.55
C VAL A 129 5.40 -4.78 10.90
N LEU A 130 5.62 -3.69 11.62
CA LEU A 130 6.27 -2.48 11.16
C LEU A 130 7.47 -2.18 12.07
N ARG A 131 8.55 -1.72 11.48
CA ARG A 131 9.71 -1.18 12.19
C ARG A 131 10.08 0.15 11.57
N PHE A 132 10.26 1.15 12.39
CA PHE A 132 10.63 2.50 11.98
C PHE A 132 11.99 2.83 12.61
N ASP A 133 12.93 3.27 11.78
CA ASP A 133 14.23 3.79 12.18
C ASP A 133 14.20 5.30 11.96
N HIS A 134 14.25 6.05 13.05
CA HIS A 134 14.36 7.51 13.04
C HIS A 134 15.83 7.91 12.99
N LYS A 135 16.18 8.78 12.03
CA LYS A 135 17.54 9.24 11.84
C LYS A 135 17.62 10.76 11.85
N HIS A 136 18.70 11.27 12.40
CA HIS A 136 19.04 12.69 12.39
C HIS A 136 20.48 12.84 11.90
N PHE A 137 20.72 13.61 10.84
CA PHE A 137 22.02 13.69 10.13
C PHE A 137 22.59 12.30 9.77
N GLY A 138 21.72 11.37 9.32
CA GLY A 138 22.12 10.01 8.95
C GLY A 138 22.49 9.09 10.12
N LYS A 139 22.34 9.54 11.37
CA LYS A 139 22.57 8.72 12.57
C LYS A 139 21.22 8.25 13.12
N LEU A 140 21.15 6.99 13.49
CA LEU A 140 19.98 6.43 14.17
C LEU A 140 19.79 7.14 15.52
N THR A 141 18.61 7.67 15.74
CA THR A 141 18.22 8.39 16.96
C THR A 141 17.09 7.73 17.72
N GLY A 142 16.39 6.79 17.08
CA GLY A 142 15.34 6.01 17.74
C GLY A 142 14.78 4.93 16.84
N GLU A 143 14.27 3.88 17.46
CA GLU A 143 13.57 2.79 16.79
C GLU A 143 12.16 2.69 17.35
N ARG A 144 11.16 2.55 16.49
CA ARG A 144 9.77 2.35 16.87
C ARG A 144 9.20 1.12 16.16
N ASN A 145 8.52 0.26 16.90
CA ASN A 145 7.80 -0.84 16.32
C ASN A 145 6.31 -0.53 16.18
N GLY A 146 5.63 -1.29 15.36
CA GLY A 146 4.19 -1.18 15.21
C GLY A 146 3.58 -2.43 14.60
N LYS A 147 2.26 -2.48 14.68
CA LYS A 147 1.43 -3.55 14.13
C LYS A 147 0.27 -2.91 13.38
N GLN A 148 -0.13 -3.51 12.29
CA GLN A 148 -1.24 -3.01 11.52
C GLN A 148 -2.15 -4.16 11.08
N ILE A 149 -3.45 -3.93 11.17
CA ILE A 149 -4.46 -4.72 10.47
C ILE A 149 -5.14 -3.83 9.45
N PHE A 150 -5.38 -4.35 8.26
CA PHE A 150 -6.11 -3.59 7.26
C PHE A 150 -7.02 -4.48 6.41
N THR A 151 -7.99 -3.86 5.79
CA THR A 151 -8.86 -4.48 4.79
C THR A 151 -9.02 -3.55 3.60
N ALA A 152 -9.15 -4.14 2.42
CA ALA A 152 -9.52 -3.42 1.22
C ALA A 152 -10.56 -4.22 0.44
N ILE A 153 -11.60 -3.55 -0.03
CA ILE A 153 -12.62 -4.11 -0.89
C ILE A 153 -12.60 -3.32 -2.19
N ASN A 154 -12.42 -4.03 -3.31
CA ASN A 154 -12.43 -3.43 -4.62
C ASN A 154 -13.59 -3.99 -5.42
N PHE A 155 -14.29 -3.11 -6.07
CA PHE A 155 -15.32 -3.40 -7.05
C PHE A 155 -14.82 -2.99 -8.43
N ARG A 156 -15.05 -3.82 -9.44
CA ARG A 156 -14.71 -3.51 -10.83
C ARG A 156 -15.75 -4.08 -11.79
N ASN A 157 -16.07 -3.28 -12.79
CA ASN A 157 -16.91 -3.69 -13.91
C ASN A 157 -16.07 -3.63 -15.19
N PHE A 158 -16.09 -4.67 -16.02
CA PHE A 158 -15.51 -4.65 -17.36
C PHE A 158 -16.61 -4.36 -18.37
N ASP A 159 -16.44 -3.30 -19.11
CA ASP A 159 -17.33 -2.95 -20.21
C ASP A 159 -16.55 -2.72 -21.49
N THR A 160 -17.17 -2.99 -22.60
CA THR A 160 -16.55 -2.81 -23.92
C THR A 160 -17.45 -1.89 -24.73
N TYR A 161 -16.91 -0.74 -25.11
CA TYR A 161 -17.59 0.17 -26.01
C TYR A 161 -16.83 0.25 -27.34
N LYS A 162 -17.36 -0.39 -28.38
CA LYS A 162 -16.70 -0.57 -29.69
C LYS A 162 -15.34 -1.28 -29.53
N ASP A 163 -14.24 -0.59 -29.89
CA ASP A 163 -12.85 -1.08 -29.79
C ASP A 163 -12.15 -0.66 -28.50
N PHE A 164 -12.89 -0.11 -27.54
CA PHE A 164 -12.37 0.46 -26.31
C PHE A 164 -12.89 -0.31 -25.10
N ASN A 165 -11.99 -0.91 -24.34
CA ASN A 165 -12.34 -1.55 -23.09
C ASN A 165 -12.26 -0.52 -21.96
N PHE A 166 -13.35 -0.39 -21.24
CA PHE A 166 -13.48 0.54 -20.14
C PHE A 166 -13.87 -0.22 -18.86
N SER A 167 -13.18 0.03 -17.78
CA SER A 167 -13.38 -0.67 -16.51
C SER A 167 -13.53 0.31 -15.37
N PRO A 168 -14.74 0.78 -15.07
CA PRO A 168 -14.98 1.54 -13.85
C PRO A 168 -14.70 0.69 -12.62
N SER A 169 -14.14 1.33 -11.60
CA SER A 169 -13.72 0.70 -10.36
C SER A 169 -14.03 1.56 -9.15
N GLY A 170 -14.28 0.91 -8.03
CA GLY A 170 -14.35 1.54 -6.72
C GLY A 170 -13.56 0.75 -5.70
N ARG A 171 -12.98 1.43 -4.72
CA ARG A 171 -12.22 0.81 -3.65
C ARG A 171 -12.56 1.48 -2.32
N ILE A 172 -12.68 0.67 -1.30
CA ILE A 172 -12.74 1.11 0.09
C ILE A 172 -11.60 0.42 0.82
N THR A 173 -10.81 1.20 1.54
CA THR A 173 -9.68 0.71 2.36
C THR A 173 -9.86 1.20 3.78
N TYR A 174 -9.64 0.33 4.75
CA TYR A 174 -9.63 0.66 6.16
C TYR A 174 -8.45 -0.01 6.84
N GLY A 175 -7.78 0.69 7.73
CA GLY A 175 -6.65 0.17 8.49
C GLY A 175 -6.63 0.70 9.91
N LEU A 176 -6.15 -0.12 10.81
CA LEU A 176 -5.86 0.21 12.19
C LEU A 176 -4.38 -0.07 12.45
N THR A 177 -3.64 0.94 12.86
CA THR A 177 -2.21 0.85 13.14
C THR A 177 -1.94 1.21 14.59
N HIS A 178 -1.30 0.30 15.31
CA HIS A 178 -0.79 0.52 16.65
C HIS A 178 0.73 0.68 16.58
N LEU A 179 1.24 1.73 17.19
CA LEU A 179 2.66 2.04 17.31
C LEU A 179 3.06 1.96 18.78
N ASP A 180 4.15 1.23 19.05
CA ASP A 180 4.70 1.14 20.41
C ASP A 180 5.31 2.51 20.81
N ASP A 181 5.51 2.73 22.10
CA ASP A 181 6.29 3.87 22.60
C ASP A 181 7.74 3.81 22.12
N PHE A 182 8.41 4.95 22.04
CA PHE A 182 9.83 5.01 21.77
C PHE A 182 10.47 6.31 22.24
N THR A 183 11.79 6.27 22.46
CA THR A 183 12.58 7.45 22.78
C THR A 183 13.42 7.85 21.58
N ASN A 184 13.30 9.12 21.18
CA ASN A 184 14.14 9.73 20.16
C ASN A 184 15.30 10.46 20.84
N PHE A 185 16.51 9.94 20.71
CA PHE A 185 17.73 10.46 21.30
C PHE A 185 18.23 11.68 20.52
N VAL A 186 17.95 12.88 21.02
CA VAL A 186 18.31 14.14 20.36
C VAL A 186 19.75 14.53 20.71
N SER A 187 20.26 14.15 21.86
CA SER A 187 21.60 14.52 22.33
C SER A 187 22.34 13.36 22.99
N THR A 188 23.63 13.25 22.68
CA THR A 188 24.53 12.29 23.33
C THR A 188 25.05 12.78 24.69
N THR A 189 24.89 14.06 25.00
CA THR A 189 25.46 14.70 26.20
C THR A 189 24.43 15.18 27.20
N ASN A 190 23.18 15.38 26.77
CA ASN A 190 22.10 15.85 27.62
C ASN A 190 20.82 15.05 27.39
N PRO A 191 20.58 13.94 28.11
CA PRO A 191 19.40 13.12 27.93
C PRO A 191 18.09 13.84 28.33
N SER A 192 18.13 14.94 29.05
CA SER A 192 16.94 15.70 29.43
C SER A 192 16.20 16.36 28.25
N ILE A 193 16.82 16.39 27.06
CA ILE A 193 16.21 16.88 25.83
C ILE A 193 15.73 15.77 24.90
N ASP A 194 15.94 14.51 25.28
CA ASP A 194 15.42 13.39 24.50
C ASP A 194 13.90 13.39 24.58
N ILE A 195 13.28 13.02 23.46
CA ILE A 195 11.82 13.07 23.31
C ILE A 195 11.28 11.65 23.44
N ILE A 196 10.37 11.46 24.38
CA ILE A 196 9.61 10.23 24.57
C ILE A 196 8.28 10.39 23.84
N TYR A 197 7.98 9.48 22.94
CA TYR A 197 6.69 9.35 22.28
C TYR A 197 5.95 8.19 22.90
N GLU A 198 4.74 8.45 23.34
CA GLU A 198 3.87 7.42 23.90
C GLU A 198 3.38 6.44 22.82
N GLU A 199 2.89 5.28 23.25
CA GLU A 199 2.17 4.37 22.36
C GLU A 199 0.96 5.07 21.76
N ASP A 200 0.64 4.73 20.51
CA ASP A 200 -0.47 5.36 19.82
C ASP A 200 -1.18 4.38 18.86
N THR A 201 -2.47 4.61 18.66
CA THR A 201 -3.28 3.83 17.74
C THR A 201 -4.08 4.77 16.85
N PHE A 202 -3.90 4.67 15.56
CA PHE A 202 -4.60 5.50 14.59
C PHE A 202 -5.29 4.68 13.51
N GLU A 203 -6.37 5.24 13.01
CA GLU A 203 -7.16 4.69 11.93
C GLU A 203 -6.78 5.34 10.61
N THR A 204 -6.89 4.59 9.53
CA THR A 204 -6.81 5.10 8.17
C THR A 204 -8.01 4.61 7.39
N ALA A 205 -8.66 5.49 6.65
CA ALA A 205 -9.81 5.15 5.83
C ALA A 205 -9.75 5.90 4.50
N GLU A 206 -9.94 5.19 3.39
CA GLU A 206 -9.94 5.77 2.05
C GLU A 206 -11.09 5.23 1.22
N ILE A 207 -11.67 6.07 0.40
CA ILE A 207 -12.56 5.69 -0.69
C ILE A 207 -11.92 6.14 -2.00
N ALA A 208 -11.88 5.26 -2.99
CA ALA A 208 -11.38 5.59 -4.31
C ALA A 208 -12.40 5.22 -5.37
N VAL A 209 -12.51 6.05 -6.39
CA VAL A 209 -13.29 5.79 -7.59
C VAL A 209 -12.42 6.04 -8.81
N GLY A 210 -12.52 5.19 -9.80
CA GLY A 210 -11.66 5.31 -10.96
C GLY A 210 -12.12 4.49 -12.14
N PHE A 211 -11.32 4.54 -13.17
CA PHE A 211 -11.50 3.70 -14.33
C PHE A 211 -10.16 3.31 -14.95
N LEU A 212 -10.12 2.11 -15.49
CA LEU A 212 -9.04 1.64 -16.32
C LEU A 212 -9.55 1.56 -17.76
N PHE A 213 -8.64 1.76 -18.68
CA PHE A 213 -8.93 1.63 -20.09
C PHE A 213 -7.80 0.89 -20.79
N ASP A 214 -8.17 0.05 -21.76
CA ASP A 214 -7.24 -0.60 -22.66
C ASP A 214 -7.51 -0.06 -24.07
N LEU A 215 -6.46 0.52 -24.67
CA LEU A 215 -6.50 0.95 -26.05
C LEU A 215 -6.34 -0.26 -26.99
N LYS A 216 -6.68 -0.05 -28.24
CA LYS A 216 -6.59 -1.08 -29.25
C LYS A 216 -5.22 -1.75 -29.26
N LYS A 217 -5.24 -3.07 -29.29
CA LYS A 217 -4.06 -3.90 -29.46
C LYS A 217 -3.55 -3.80 -30.88
N TYR A 218 -2.26 -3.54 -31.01
CA TYR A 218 -1.58 -3.54 -32.32
C TYR A 218 -0.70 -4.78 -32.43
N ASP A 219 -1.00 -5.62 -33.37
CA ASP A 219 -0.21 -6.82 -33.67
C ASP A 219 0.81 -6.50 -34.78
N PHE A 220 2.08 -6.81 -34.53
CA PHE A 220 3.20 -6.70 -35.46
C PHE A 220 3.72 -8.10 -35.77
N THR A 221 4.56 -8.21 -36.77
CA THR A 221 5.13 -9.49 -37.21
C THR A 221 5.89 -10.21 -36.07
N ASP A 222 6.56 -9.46 -35.21
CA ASP A 222 7.41 -10.00 -34.15
C ASP A 222 6.89 -9.71 -32.72
N GLY A 223 5.67 -9.23 -32.56
CA GLY A 223 5.12 -8.94 -31.27
C GLY A 223 3.80 -8.20 -31.27
N THR A 224 3.29 -7.97 -30.08
CA THR A 224 2.05 -7.26 -29.84
C THR A 224 2.31 -6.05 -28.95
N PHE A 225 1.80 -4.90 -29.34
CA PHE A 225 1.78 -3.69 -28.52
C PHE A 225 0.38 -3.48 -27.93
N ASN A 226 0.31 -3.42 -26.61
CA ASN A 226 -0.92 -3.15 -25.87
C ASN A 226 -0.70 -1.95 -24.97
N THR A 227 -1.56 -0.94 -25.07
CA THR A 227 -1.52 0.26 -24.23
C THR A 227 -2.70 0.26 -23.30
N ASN A 228 -2.42 0.37 -22.00
CA ASN A 228 -3.43 0.53 -20.98
C ASN A 228 -3.10 1.76 -20.12
N GLY A 229 -4.12 2.30 -19.50
CA GLY A 229 -4.01 3.42 -18.58
C GLY A 229 -5.17 3.44 -17.60
N GLY A 230 -5.11 4.34 -16.64
CA GLY A 230 -6.20 4.52 -15.68
C GLY A 230 -6.08 5.82 -14.93
N LEU A 231 -7.20 6.28 -14.43
CA LEU A 231 -7.34 7.41 -13.53
C LEU A 231 -8.10 6.94 -12.29
N GLU A 232 -7.67 7.40 -11.14
CA GLU A 232 -8.30 7.12 -9.86
C GLU A 232 -8.32 8.42 -9.05
N ALA A 233 -9.47 8.80 -8.55
CA ALA A 233 -9.63 9.83 -7.54
C ALA A 233 -9.76 9.15 -6.18
N VAL A 234 -8.95 9.58 -5.23
CA VAL A 234 -8.92 9.03 -3.87
C VAL A 234 -9.38 10.13 -2.93
N TYR A 235 -10.35 9.78 -2.08
CA TYR A 235 -10.80 10.62 -1.00
C TYR A 235 -10.39 9.98 0.33
N ASP A 236 -9.61 10.72 1.11
CA ASP A 236 -9.12 10.31 2.41
C ASP A 236 -10.15 10.66 3.48
N LEU A 237 -10.62 9.65 4.21
CA LEU A 237 -11.57 9.73 5.32
C LEU A 237 -10.87 9.53 6.67
N THR A 238 -9.54 9.49 6.68
CA THR A 238 -8.76 9.26 7.90
C THR A 238 -9.06 10.35 8.92
N PRO A 239 -9.40 10.02 10.17
CA PRO A 239 -9.59 11.01 11.23
C PRO A 239 -8.31 11.80 11.51
N ASP A 240 -8.46 12.97 12.11
CA ASP A 240 -7.32 13.71 12.65
C ASP A 240 -6.57 12.86 13.68
N VAL A 241 -5.25 12.86 13.60
CA VAL A 241 -4.39 12.05 14.45
C VAL A 241 -3.75 12.93 15.51
N LYS A 242 -3.77 12.47 16.77
CA LYS A 242 -3.13 13.14 17.91
C LYS A 242 -1.97 12.29 18.40
N PHE A 243 -0.81 12.90 18.53
CA PHE A 243 0.37 12.27 19.09
C PHE A 243 0.74 12.93 20.41
N GLU A 244 1.00 12.10 21.40
CA GLU A 244 1.50 12.57 22.69
C GLU A 244 3.00 12.35 22.80
N HIS A 245 3.71 13.36 23.27
CA HIS A 245 5.14 13.31 23.52
C HIS A 245 5.54 14.13 24.73
N SER A 246 6.60 13.70 25.40
CA SER A 246 7.19 14.43 26.53
C SER A 246 8.72 14.49 26.36
N SER A 247 9.35 15.46 27.04
CA SER A 247 10.81 15.46 27.16
C SER A 247 11.22 14.60 28.34
N GLN A 248 12.31 13.86 28.21
CA GLN A 248 12.82 13.04 29.29
C GLN A 248 13.12 13.90 30.54
N GLY A 249 12.54 13.54 31.67
CA GLY A 249 12.65 14.33 32.90
C GLY A 249 11.62 15.45 33.06
N SER A 250 10.71 15.64 32.12
CA SER A 250 9.57 16.54 32.22
C SER A 250 8.30 15.77 32.56
N SER A 251 7.48 16.32 33.46
CA SER A 251 6.12 15.82 33.71
C SER A 251 5.07 16.40 32.76
N THR A 252 5.49 17.26 31.81
CA THR A 252 4.58 17.90 30.87
C THR A 252 4.47 17.05 29.62
N VAL A 253 3.28 16.56 29.34
CA VAL A 253 2.92 15.90 28.08
C VAL A 253 2.42 16.97 27.11
N ASN A 254 2.96 16.97 25.90
CA ASN A 254 2.52 17.82 24.81
C ASN A 254 1.75 16.96 23.82
N THR A 255 0.62 17.47 23.34
CA THR A 255 -0.17 16.82 22.30
C THR A 255 0.02 17.56 21.00
N VAL A 256 0.39 16.84 19.95
CA VAL A 256 0.43 17.34 18.57
C VAL A 256 -0.76 16.76 17.83
N GLU A 257 -1.62 17.60 17.31
CA GLU A 257 -2.74 17.22 16.46
C GLU A 257 -2.34 17.42 15.00
N ILE A 258 -2.48 16.36 14.21
CA ILE A 258 -2.26 16.40 12.76
C ILE A 258 -3.63 16.35 12.10
N ASP A 259 -4.08 17.49 11.60
CA ASP A 259 -5.33 17.60 10.86
C ASP A 259 -5.24 16.82 9.54
N ASN A 260 -6.29 16.11 9.19
CA ASN A 260 -6.43 15.56 7.86
C ASN A 260 -6.83 16.66 6.85
N TYR A 261 -5.86 17.12 6.07
CA TYR A 261 -6.02 18.21 5.12
C TYR A 261 -6.87 17.88 3.89
N SER A 262 -7.20 16.62 3.63
CA SER A 262 -7.98 16.24 2.45
C SER A 262 -9.41 16.78 2.47
N GLU A 263 -9.96 17.09 3.64
CA GLU A 263 -11.31 17.64 3.77
C GLU A 263 -11.45 19.12 3.38
N LYS A 264 -10.35 19.87 3.32
CA LYS A 264 -10.40 21.35 3.19
C LYS A 264 -10.13 21.89 1.77
N ASN A 265 -9.83 21.03 0.80
CA ASN A 265 -9.42 21.44 -0.55
C ASN A 265 -10.22 20.77 -1.68
N VAL A 266 -11.54 20.64 -1.53
CA VAL A 266 -12.45 20.30 -2.63
C VAL A 266 -13.12 21.54 -3.16
#